data_b9d41dc7f6ebb507acc34e2daa6b74f1
#
_entry.id   b9d41dc7f6ebb507acc34e2daa6b74f1
#
_cell.length_a   1.000
_cell.length_b   1.000
_cell.length_c   1.000
_cell.angle_alpha   90.00
_cell.angle_beta   90.00
_cell.angle_gamma   90.00
#
_symmetry.space_group_name_H-M   'P 1'
#
loop_
_entity.id
_entity.type
_entity.pdbx_description
1 polymer ?
#
loop_
_entity_poly.entity_id
_entity_poly.type
_entity_poly.pdbx_seq_one_letter_code
_entity_poly.pdbx_strand_id
1 'polypeptide(L)'
;MSNKDKIIVALDFESCDKALALVESLDGYANFFKIGLGLIGRGGLELACELKKRGLHVFLDLKLFDISNTIKNAVSGLCEAKFDFLTVQGDPQVIKAAVEGRGTSNTKILAVTFLTSLNRKDLDQNL
;
A
#
# COMPACT_ATOMS: atom_id res chain seq x y z
N MET A 1 -2.01 20.44 5.34
CA MET A 1 -1.10 19.26 5.37
C MET A 1 0.28 19.70 5.82
N SER A 2 0.77 19.15 6.92
CA SER A 2 2.11 19.45 7.42
C SER A 2 3.18 18.75 6.58
N ASN A 3 4.45 19.13 6.73
CA ASN A 3 5.55 18.47 6.03
C ASN A 3 5.69 16.99 6.42
N LYS A 4 5.26 16.61 7.64
CA LYS A 4 5.26 15.22 8.10
C LYS A 4 4.38 14.31 7.24
N ASP A 5 3.31 14.86 6.65
CA ASP A 5 2.36 14.10 5.84
C ASP A 5 2.77 14.01 4.37
N LYS A 6 3.82 14.74 3.98
CA LYS A 6 4.31 14.78 2.59
C LYS A 6 5.41 13.76 2.30
N ILE A 7 5.91 13.10 3.33
CA ILE A 7 6.97 12.09 3.22
C ILE A 7 6.36 10.74 3.58
N ILE A 8 6.54 9.76 2.71
CA ILE A 8 6.12 8.39 2.97
C ILE A 8 7.39 7.57 3.24
N VAL A 9 7.47 7.01 4.43
CA VAL A 9 8.60 6.18 4.85
C VAL A 9 8.27 4.71 4.56
N ALA A 10 9.10 4.07 3.74
CA ALA A 10 8.93 2.65 3.42
C ALA A 10 9.44 1.78 4.58
N LEU A 11 8.57 0.90 5.08
CA LEU A 11 8.90 -0.04 6.15
C LEU A 11 9.34 -1.38 5.55
N ASP A 12 10.44 -1.36 4.80
CA ASP A 12 10.97 -2.54 4.11
C ASP A 12 11.89 -3.34 5.04
N PHE A 13 11.28 -3.95 6.06
CA PHE A 13 11.98 -4.74 7.08
C PHE A 13 11.58 -6.21 7.02
N GLU A 14 12.40 -7.05 7.63
CA GLU A 14 12.16 -8.49 7.74
C GLU A 14 11.26 -8.85 8.93
N SER A 15 10.98 -7.88 9.82
CA SER A 15 10.11 -8.10 10.98
C SER A 15 9.29 -6.86 11.30
N CYS A 16 8.10 -7.07 11.84
CA CYS A 16 7.25 -5.99 12.30
C CYS A 16 7.84 -5.26 13.51
N ASP A 17 8.63 -5.93 14.35
CA ASP A 17 9.30 -5.29 15.49
C ASP A 17 10.29 -4.22 15.03
N LYS A 18 11.09 -4.53 13.99
CA LYS A 18 12.02 -3.56 13.41
C LYS A 18 11.28 -2.40 12.74
N ALA A 19 10.20 -2.70 12.01
CA ALA A 19 9.37 -1.68 11.38
C ALA A 19 8.76 -0.74 12.41
N LEU A 20 8.18 -1.29 13.48
CA LEU A 20 7.58 -0.49 14.54
C LEU A 20 8.62 0.35 15.29
N ALA A 21 9.81 -0.19 15.50
CA ALA A 21 10.90 0.56 16.13
C ALA A 21 11.26 1.82 15.32
N LEU A 22 11.28 1.71 13.98
CA LEU A 22 11.51 2.87 13.13
C LEU A 22 10.36 3.87 13.24
N VAL A 23 9.11 3.40 13.19
CA VAL A 23 7.94 4.26 13.35
C VAL A 23 8.02 5.06 14.65
N GLU A 24 8.34 4.40 15.75
CA GLU A 24 8.45 5.05 17.06
C GLU A 24 9.59 6.05 17.11
N SER A 25 10.73 5.74 16.49
CA SER A 25 11.88 6.65 16.44
C SER A 25 11.59 7.91 15.62
N LEU A 26 10.62 7.85 14.70
CA LEU A 26 10.21 8.96 13.84
C LEU A 26 9.01 9.74 14.39
N ASP A 27 8.59 9.45 15.60
CA ASP A 27 7.47 10.17 16.22
C ASP A 27 7.76 11.69 16.23
N GLY A 28 6.78 12.46 15.76
CA GLY A 28 6.93 13.90 15.59
C GLY A 28 7.62 14.34 14.30
N TYR A 29 8.21 13.42 13.52
CA TYR A 29 8.94 13.74 12.28
C TYR A 29 8.27 13.20 11.03
N ALA A 30 7.60 12.05 11.12
CA ALA A 30 6.90 11.43 10.00
C ALA A 30 5.58 10.83 10.48
N ASN A 31 4.54 10.93 9.65
CA ASN A 31 3.19 10.45 9.94
C ASN A 31 2.67 9.46 8.90
N PHE A 32 3.43 9.18 7.86
CA PHE A 32 2.95 8.39 6.72
C PHE A 32 3.92 7.26 6.42
N PHE A 33 3.44 6.02 6.47
CA PHE A 33 4.28 4.83 6.34
C PHE A 33 3.73 3.89 5.29
N LYS A 34 4.64 3.29 4.51
CA LYS A 34 4.30 2.31 3.48
C LYS A 34 4.64 0.91 3.98
N ILE A 35 3.67 0.01 3.89
CA ILE A 35 3.82 -1.42 4.18
C ILE A 35 3.61 -2.17 2.87
N GLY A 36 4.61 -2.97 2.49
CA GLY A 36 4.61 -3.74 1.26
C GLY A 36 4.52 -5.25 1.51
N LEU A 37 4.59 -6.00 0.41
CA LEU A 37 4.43 -7.45 0.43
C LEU A 37 5.42 -8.16 1.36
N GLY A 38 6.63 -7.64 1.51
CA GLY A 38 7.65 -8.26 2.35
C GLY A 38 7.24 -8.42 3.81
N LEU A 39 6.38 -7.54 4.32
CA LEU A 39 5.87 -7.62 5.69
C LEU A 39 4.53 -8.36 5.81
N ILE A 40 3.78 -8.52 4.73
CA ILE A 40 2.41 -9.09 4.80
C ILE A 40 2.42 -10.48 5.43
N GLY A 41 3.31 -11.36 5.00
CA GLY A 41 3.44 -12.72 5.55
C GLY A 41 4.03 -12.77 6.97
N ARG A 42 4.39 -11.63 7.55
CA ARG A 42 5.03 -11.51 8.86
C ARG A 42 4.24 -10.61 9.82
N GLY A 43 2.95 -10.45 9.59
CA GLY A 43 2.09 -9.61 10.42
C GLY A 43 1.96 -8.17 9.95
N GLY A 44 2.34 -7.88 8.69
CA GLY A 44 2.31 -6.51 8.16
C GLY A 44 0.92 -5.90 8.08
N LEU A 45 -0.11 -6.70 7.83
CA LEU A 45 -1.48 -6.18 7.77
C LEU A 45 -1.97 -5.75 9.15
N GLU A 46 -1.67 -6.52 10.17
CA GLU A 46 -1.99 -6.20 11.57
C GLU A 46 -1.23 -4.95 12.01
N LEU A 47 0.04 -4.83 11.62
CA LEU A 47 0.83 -3.62 11.87
C LEU A 47 0.18 -2.41 11.19
N ALA A 48 -0.24 -2.53 9.95
CA ALA A 48 -0.91 -1.46 9.21
C ALA A 48 -2.17 -0.99 9.96
N CYS A 49 -2.98 -1.91 10.45
CA CYS A 49 -4.17 -1.59 11.24
C CYS A 49 -3.80 -0.88 12.55
N GLU A 50 -2.74 -1.32 13.21
CA GLU A 50 -2.24 -0.69 14.43
C GLU A 50 -1.79 0.75 14.19
N LEU A 51 -1.07 1.00 13.09
CA LEU A 51 -0.64 2.35 12.74
C LEU A 51 -1.85 3.27 12.47
N LYS A 52 -2.89 2.76 11.81
CA LYS A 52 -4.12 3.53 11.61
C LYS A 52 -4.80 3.86 12.94
N LYS A 53 -4.83 2.94 13.88
CA LYS A 53 -5.39 3.18 15.23
C LYS A 53 -4.61 4.27 15.99
N ARG A 54 -3.32 4.41 15.73
CA ARG A 54 -2.47 5.46 16.30
C ARG A 54 -2.66 6.81 15.61
N GLY A 55 -3.53 6.91 14.61
CA GLY A 55 -3.77 8.14 13.86
C GLY A 55 -2.75 8.43 12.76
N LEU A 56 -1.93 7.44 12.41
CA LEU A 56 -0.95 7.57 11.33
C LEU A 56 -1.59 7.26 9.97
N HIS A 57 -0.97 7.74 8.91
CA HIS A 57 -1.36 7.40 7.55
C HIS A 57 -0.63 6.14 7.10
N VAL A 58 -1.32 5.31 6.33
CA VAL A 58 -0.76 4.05 5.83
C VAL A 58 -0.99 3.91 4.34
N PHE A 59 0.10 3.63 3.64
CA PHE A 59 0.12 3.23 2.25
C PHE A 59 0.33 1.71 2.18
N LEU A 60 -0.67 0.98 1.73
CA LEU A 60 -0.59 -0.46 1.56
C LEU A 60 -0.16 -0.78 0.13
N ASP A 61 1.12 -1.12 -0.02
CA ASP A 61 1.74 -1.30 -1.33
C ASP A 61 1.79 -2.78 -1.71
N LEU A 62 0.66 -3.30 -2.16
CA LEU A 62 0.49 -4.72 -2.48
C LEU A 62 0.57 -5.02 -3.97
N LYS A 63 0.40 -4.02 -4.84
CA LYS A 63 0.40 -4.16 -6.30
C LYS A 63 -0.52 -5.31 -6.75
N LEU A 64 -1.76 -5.29 -6.26
CA LEU A 64 -2.73 -6.37 -6.48
C LEU A 64 -2.95 -6.62 -7.97
N PHE A 65 -2.90 -7.89 -8.34
CA PHE A 65 -3.18 -8.34 -9.70
C PHE A 65 -3.88 -9.69 -9.66
N ASP A 66 -5.13 -9.71 -10.09
CA ASP A 66 -5.95 -10.92 -10.10
C ASP A 66 -7.16 -10.69 -11.04
N ILE A 67 -8.03 -11.65 -11.16
CA ILE A 67 -9.28 -11.49 -11.92
C ILE A 67 -10.18 -10.47 -11.22
N SER A 68 -11.05 -9.84 -12.00
CA SER A 68 -11.84 -8.67 -11.55
C SER A 68 -12.64 -8.92 -10.28
N ASN A 69 -13.32 -10.04 -10.16
CA ASN A 69 -14.14 -10.33 -8.98
C ASN A 69 -13.30 -10.45 -7.70
N THR A 70 -12.12 -11.08 -7.80
CA THR A 70 -11.19 -11.22 -6.68
C THR A 70 -10.65 -9.86 -6.26
N ILE A 71 -10.26 -9.02 -7.22
CA ILE A 71 -9.79 -7.66 -6.93
C ILE A 71 -10.87 -6.85 -6.23
N LYS A 72 -12.09 -6.85 -6.76
CA LYS A 72 -13.20 -6.12 -6.17
C LYS A 72 -13.42 -6.52 -4.71
N ASN A 73 -13.46 -7.81 -4.43
CA ASN A 73 -13.67 -8.32 -3.07
C ASN A 73 -12.49 -8.00 -2.14
N ALA A 74 -11.26 -8.16 -2.62
CA ALA A 74 -10.06 -7.86 -1.84
C ALA A 74 -10.00 -6.37 -1.48
N VAL A 75 -10.20 -5.49 -2.43
CA VAL A 75 -10.18 -4.03 -2.21
C VAL A 75 -11.29 -3.61 -1.25
N SER A 76 -12.49 -4.16 -1.42
CA SER A 76 -13.60 -3.88 -0.51
C SER A 76 -13.24 -4.21 0.94
N GLY A 77 -12.64 -5.38 1.17
CA GLY A 77 -12.22 -5.79 2.52
C GLY A 77 -11.11 -4.91 3.07
N LEU A 78 -10.10 -4.58 2.25
CA LEU A 78 -8.98 -3.74 2.68
C LEU A 78 -9.43 -2.31 3.01
N CYS A 79 -10.40 -1.78 2.28
CA CYS A 79 -10.90 -0.42 2.51
C CYS A 79 -11.64 -0.27 3.85
N GLU A 80 -12.11 -1.35 4.46
CA GLU A 80 -12.73 -1.30 5.79
C GLU A 80 -11.76 -0.76 6.86
N ALA A 81 -10.46 -1.01 6.70
CA ALA A 81 -9.44 -0.50 7.62
C ALA A 81 -9.05 0.96 7.35
N LYS A 82 -9.63 1.58 6.32
CA LYS A 82 -9.44 3.00 5.97
C LYS A 82 -7.99 3.37 5.69
N PHE A 83 -7.24 2.49 5.02
CA PHE A 83 -5.90 2.81 4.56
C PHE A 83 -5.95 4.00 3.59
N ASP A 84 -4.89 4.81 3.59
CA ASP A 84 -4.87 6.04 2.80
C ASP A 84 -4.59 5.75 1.33
N PHE A 85 -3.63 4.87 1.04
CA PHE A 85 -3.27 4.46 -0.31
C PHE A 85 -3.24 2.94 -0.43
N LEU A 86 -3.65 2.43 -1.59
CA LEU A 86 -3.58 1.01 -1.95
C LEU A 86 -3.16 0.90 -3.40
N THR A 87 -2.15 0.07 -3.70
CA THR A 87 -1.68 -0.12 -5.07
C THR A 87 -2.26 -1.36 -5.73
N VAL A 88 -2.53 -1.21 -7.03
CA VAL A 88 -2.92 -2.30 -7.93
C VAL A 88 -2.08 -2.20 -9.20
N GLN A 89 -1.98 -3.28 -9.96
CA GLN A 89 -1.34 -3.24 -11.27
C GLN A 89 -2.14 -2.39 -12.26
N GLY A 90 -1.44 -1.75 -13.20
CA GLY A 90 -1.99 -0.81 -14.18
C GLY A 90 -2.77 -1.47 -15.32
N ASP A 91 -3.46 -2.55 -15.07
CA ASP A 91 -4.36 -3.22 -16.00
C ASP A 91 -5.74 -2.58 -15.93
N PRO A 92 -6.37 -2.21 -17.07
CA PRO A 92 -7.66 -1.53 -17.06
C PRO A 92 -8.77 -2.28 -16.30
N GLN A 93 -8.84 -3.61 -16.43
CA GLN A 93 -9.84 -4.40 -15.72
C GLN A 93 -9.59 -4.44 -14.22
N VAL A 94 -8.31 -4.52 -13.82
CA VAL A 94 -7.92 -4.49 -12.41
C VAL A 94 -8.25 -3.13 -11.79
N ILE A 95 -7.91 -2.04 -12.48
CA ILE A 95 -8.22 -0.68 -12.01
C ILE A 95 -9.72 -0.50 -11.83
N LYS A 96 -10.52 -0.91 -12.82
CA LYS A 96 -11.97 -0.81 -12.76
C LYS A 96 -12.54 -1.59 -11.57
N ALA A 97 -12.09 -2.83 -11.39
CA ALA A 97 -12.54 -3.67 -10.28
C ALA A 97 -12.13 -3.08 -8.91
N ALA A 98 -10.93 -2.52 -8.81
CA ALA A 98 -10.44 -1.87 -7.60
C ALA A 98 -11.29 -0.64 -7.23
N VAL A 99 -11.63 0.18 -8.21
CA VAL A 99 -12.49 1.36 -8.00
C VAL A 99 -13.89 0.94 -7.57
N GLU A 100 -14.44 -0.10 -8.17
CA GLU A 100 -15.73 -0.66 -7.76
C GLU A 100 -15.67 -1.18 -6.31
N GLY A 101 -14.61 -1.92 -5.96
CA GLY A 101 -14.43 -2.46 -4.61
C GLY A 101 -14.22 -1.38 -3.56
N ARG A 102 -13.52 -0.30 -3.91
CA ARG A 102 -13.35 0.85 -3.03
C ARG A 102 -14.70 1.48 -2.65
N GLY A 103 -15.64 1.54 -3.58
CA GLY A 103 -16.94 2.15 -3.34
C GLY A 103 -16.81 3.61 -2.90
N THR A 104 -17.42 3.95 -1.75
CA THR A 104 -17.39 5.30 -1.17
C THR A 104 -16.23 5.53 -0.20
N SER A 105 -15.34 4.57 -0.02
CA SER A 105 -14.16 4.72 0.83
C SER A 105 -13.26 5.85 0.34
N ASN A 106 -12.57 6.53 1.25
CA ASN A 106 -11.61 7.57 0.92
C ASN A 106 -10.22 7.02 0.56
N THR A 107 -10.02 5.72 0.58
CA THR A 107 -8.77 5.09 0.15
C THR A 107 -8.49 5.47 -1.31
N LYS A 108 -7.29 5.93 -1.60
CA LYS A 108 -6.87 6.25 -2.96
C LYS A 108 -6.23 5.02 -3.59
N ILE A 109 -6.73 4.64 -4.77
CA ILE A 109 -6.16 3.55 -5.56
C ILE A 109 -5.07 4.12 -6.45
N LEU A 110 -3.87 3.55 -6.36
CA LEU A 110 -2.73 3.90 -7.19
C LEU A 110 -2.44 2.75 -8.15
N ALA A 111 -2.42 3.05 -9.44
CA ALA A 111 -2.12 2.06 -10.48
C ALA A 111 -0.63 2.08 -10.80
N VAL A 112 0.01 0.92 -10.69
CA VAL A 112 1.42 0.75 -11.03
C VAL A 112 1.53 0.51 -12.54
N THR A 113 2.19 1.41 -13.24
CA THR A 113 2.40 1.28 -14.70
C THR A 113 3.60 0.39 -15.00
N PHE A 114 4.76 0.75 -14.45
CA PHE A 114 6.00 -0.04 -14.56
C PHE A 114 6.68 -0.08 -13.20
N LEU A 115 7.31 -1.21 -12.89
CA LEU A 115 8.12 -1.31 -11.68
C LEU A 115 9.38 -0.47 -11.85
N THR A 116 9.71 0.34 -10.86
CA THR A 116 10.86 1.25 -10.92
C THR A 116 12.21 0.53 -10.89
N SER A 117 12.22 -0.74 -10.53
CA SER A 117 13.42 -1.59 -10.61
C SER A 117 13.76 -2.05 -12.03
N LEU A 118 12.80 -1.92 -12.98
CA LEU A 118 12.99 -2.35 -14.36
C LEU A 118 13.84 -1.31 -15.12
N ASN A 119 14.75 -1.81 -15.95
CA ASN A 119 15.51 -0.99 -16.90
C ASN A 119 14.94 -1.13 -18.30
N ARG A 120 15.52 -0.43 -19.27
CA ARG A 120 15.06 -0.44 -20.66
C ARG A 120 15.04 -1.84 -21.25
N LYS A 121 16.08 -2.64 -20.98
CA LYS A 121 16.19 -4.00 -21.51
C LYS A 121 15.06 -4.89 -20.99
N ASP A 122 14.75 -4.76 -19.70
CA ASP A 122 13.65 -5.51 -19.09
C ASP A 122 12.31 -5.16 -19.73
N LEU A 123 12.08 -3.87 -19.99
CA LEU A 123 10.86 -3.40 -20.64
C LEU A 123 10.73 -3.91 -22.08
N ASP A 124 11.82 -3.91 -22.84
CA ASP A 124 11.84 -4.40 -24.22
C ASP A 124 11.54 -5.91 -24.29
N GLN A 125 11.93 -6.68 -23.30
CA GLN A 125 11.65 -8.12 -23.23
C GLN A 125 10.18 -8.43 -22.89
N ASN A 126 9.48 -7.52 -22.24
CA ASN A 126 8.11 -7.71 -21.81
C ASN A 126 7.07 -7.20 -22.84
N LEU A 127 7.54 -6.64 -23.91
CA LEU A 127 6.71 -6.21 -25.03
C LEU A 127 6.79 -7.26 -26.16
#